data_69b56dd326523be6ef06bc05956f5fac
#
_entry.id   69b56dd326523be6ef06bc05956f5fac
#
_cell.length_a   1.000
_cell.length_b   1.000
_cell.length_c   1.000
_cell.angle_alpha   90.00
_cell.angle_beta   90.00
_cell.angle_gamma   90.00
#
_symmetry.space_group_name_H-M   'P 1'
#
loop_
_entity.id
_entity.type
_entity.pdbx_description
1 polymer ?
#
loop_
_entity_poly.entity_id
_entity_poly.type
_entity_poly.pdbx_seq_one_letter_code
_entity_poly.pdbx_strand_id
1 'polypeptide(L)'
;MPVVPVDRFLAYLTGIGRSPNTVKAYAHDLKDYWEFIGFCGLDWREARLEDVGEFVAWLQLPAAGRAGQVAVLPSAVAQVTAATVNRKLAAVSAFYAHQARNGAEVGDLLAAWRTGGRGGWKPFLHHVSKGKPYRGRAISLKVPQKLPRILTVAETQAILDACTRLRDRFFFALLHESGCRAGEALGLRHEDIAAAEREISIVSRENANGARAKSGGRTVPVGGDLIRLYADYLHEEYGGVDSDYVFINLFAKPRGQAWSYAAAYDLVIRLRARTGLDFDPHWFRHSAATRWLRGGVPIEVVSKLLGHSSVAVTSSVYGHLTAEDARAALEKAGWLTGKEVSW
;
A
#
# COMPACT_ATOMS: atom_id res chain seq x y z
N MET A 1 23.85 -8.46 -18.99
CA MET A 1 23.11 -8.61 -20.27
C MET A 1 21.61 -8.66 -19.97
N PRO A 2 20.74 -8.10 -20.81
CA PRO A 2 19.31 -8.25 -20.63
C PRO A 2 18.92 -9.73 -20.75
N VAL A 3 18.01 -10.17 -19.89
CA VAL A 3 17.49 -11.55 -19.87
C VAL A 3 16.22 -11.59 -20.71
N VAL A 4 16.34 -12.03 -21.97
CA VAL A 4 15.27 -11.95 -22.99
C VAL A 4 13.88 -12.43 -22.47
N PRO A 5 13.75 -13.58 -21.74
CA PRO A 5 12.46 -14.00 -21.23
C PRO A 5 11.85 -13.04 -20.21
N VAL A 6 12.69 -12.38 -19.39
CA VAL A 6 12.26 -11.39 -18.40
C VAL A 6 11.81 -10.11 -19.10
N ASP A 7 12.60 -9.64 -20.07
CA ASP A 7 12.27 -8.42 -20.81
C ASP A 7 10.94 -8.55 -21.56
N ARG A 8 10.68 -9.71 -22.18
CA ARG A 8 9.39 -10.02 -22.84
C ARG A 8 8.24 -10.01 -21.84
N PHE A 9 8.45 -10.58 -20.66
CA PHE A 9 7.44 -10.58 -19.61
C PHE A 9 7.15 -9.17 -19.09
N LEU A 10 8.19 -8.35 -18.86
CA LEU A 10 8.02 -6.96 -18.40
C LEU A 10 7.34 -6.10 -19.48
N ALA A 11 7.69 -6.30 -20.77
CA ALA A 11 7.00 -5.65 -21.88
C ALA A 11 5.52 -6.05 -21.95
N TYR A 12 5.21 -7.33 -21.76
CA TYR A 12 3.82 -7.81 -21.65
C TYR A 12 3.07 -7.14 -20.51
N LEU A 13 3.67 -7.03 -19.32
CA LEU A 13 3.04 -6.34 -18.17
C LEU A 13 2.74 -4.87 -18.48
N THR A 14 3.64 -4.20 -19.19
CA THR A 14 3.44 -2.83 -19.66
C THR A 14 2.28 -2.77 -20.66
N GLY A 15 2.27 -3.67 -21.65
CA GLY A 15 1.23 -3.75 -22.67
C GLY A 15 -0.19 -4.00 -22.14
N ILE A 16 -0.33 -4.74 -21.04
CA ILE A 16 -1.62 -4.95 -20.36
C ILE A 16 -1.96 -3.86 -19.33
N GLY A 17 -1.25 -2.71 -19.35
CA GLY A 17 -1.56 -1.54 -18.53
C GLY A 17 -1.18 -1.68 -17.04
N ARG A 18 -0.23 -2.56 -16.68
CA ARG A 18 0.28 -2.59 -15.30
C ARG A 18 1.03 -1.29 -14.99
N SER A 19 0.89 -0.83 -13.72
CA SER A 19 1.56 0.43 -13.33
C SER A 19 3.07 0.32 -13.46
N PRO A 20 3.78 1.41 -13.85
CA PRO A 20 5.24 1.43 -13.95
C PRO A 20 5.93 0.94 -12.67
N ASN A 21 5.40 1.29 -11.50
CA ASN A 21 5.93 0.82 -10.21
C ASN A 21 5.77 -0.69 -10.03
N THR A 22 4.69 -1.29 -10.55
CA THR A 22 4.50 -2.75 -10.52
C THR A 22 5.53 -3.43 -11.44
N VAL A 23 5.72 -2.91 -12.64
CA VAL A 23 6.71 -3.45 -13.59
C VAL A 23 8.12 -3.35 -13.00
N LYS A 24 8.48 -2.18 -12.43
CA LYS A 24 9.76 -1.97 -11.75
C LYS A 24 9.95 -2.93 -10.56
N ALA A 25 8.94 -3.12 -9.74
CA ALA A 25 9.00 -4.06 -8.61
C ALA A 25 9.24 -5.50 -9.09
N TYR A 26 8.55 -5.94 -10.15
CA TYR A 26 8.75 -7.26 -10.75
C TYR A 26 10.14 -7.42 -11.35
N ALA A 27 10.67 -6.37 -12.01
CA ALA A 27 12.05 -6.39 -12.51
C ALA A 27 13.08 -6.61 -11.39
N HIS A 28 12.94 -5.88 -10.28
CA HIS A 28 13.81 -6.07 -9.11
C HIS A 28 13.66 -7.45 -8.47
N ASP A 29 12.43 -7.96 -8.38
CA ASP A 29 12.17 -9.27 -7.77
C ASP A 29 12.72 -10.41 -8.63
N LEU A 30 12.54 -10.31 -9.95
CA LEU A 30 13.08 -11.27 -10.89
C LEU A 30 14.61 -11.19 -11.00
N LYS A 31 15.21 -10.00 -10.83
CA LYS A 31 16.66 -9.84 -10.77
C LYS A 31 17.26 -10.76 -9.69
N ASP A 32 16.74 -10.71 -8.46
CA ASP A 32 17.22 -11.53 -7.37
C ASP A 32 17.05 -13.04 -7.67
N TYR A 33 15.94 -13.42 -8.32
CA TYR A 33 15.73 -14.80 -8.74
C TYR A 33 16.74 -15.24 -9.79
N TRP A 34 17.05 -14.39 -10.78
CA TRP A 34 18.06 -14.67 -11.81
C TRP A 34 19.48 -14.73 -11.25
N GLU A 35 19.80 -13.92 -10.24
CA GLU A 35 21.07 -14.02 -9.52
C GLU A 35 21.19 -15.37 -8.82
N PHE A 36 20.10 -15.84 -8.17
CA PHE A 36 20.07 -17.13 -7.51
C PHE A 36 20.24 -18.31 -8.48
N ILE A 37 19.44 -18.40 -9.55
CA ILE A 37 19.56 -19.51 -10.51
C ILE A 37 20.90 -19.51 -11.23
N GLY A 38 21.45 -18.32 -11.53
CA GLY A 38 22.80 -18.18 -12.07
C GLY A 38 23.87 -18.68 -11.11
N PHE A 39 23.73 -18.41 -9.81
CA PHE A 39 24.61 -18.93 -8.76
C PHE A 39 24.53 -20.46 -8.66
N CYS A 40 23.35 -21.05 -8.79
CA CYS A 40 23.14 -22.50 -8.79
C CYS A 40 23.52 -23.18 -10.11
N GLY A 41 23.82 -22.43 -11.16
CA GLY A 41 24.08 -22.98 -12.51
C GLY A 41 22.84 -23.62 -13.15
N LEU A 42 21.63 -23.20 -12.75
CA LEU A 42 20.37 -23.80 -13.21
C LEU A 42 19.83 -23.07 -14.46
N ASP A 43 19.28 -23.84 -15.40
CA ASP A 43 18.41 -23.26 -16.42
C ASP A 43 17.02 -23.00 -15.77
N TRP A 44 16.50 -21.80 -15.95
CA TRP A 44 15.19 -21.41 -15.42
C TRP A 44 14.04 -22.33 -15.91
N ARG A 45 14.21 -23.02 -17.05
CA ARG A 45 13.24 -23.96 -17.61
C ARG A 45 13.21 -25.29 -16.83
N GLU A 46 14.33 -25.66 -16.23
CA GLU A 46 14.51 -26.91 -15.50
C GLU A 46 14.29 -26.75 -13.99
N ALA A 47 14.08 -25.50 -13.52
CA ALA A 47 13.86 -25.20 -12.11
C ALA A 47 12.64 -25.98 -11.58
N ARG A 48 12.78 -26.51 -10.37
CA ARG A 48 11.78 -27.32 -9.66
C ARG A 48 11.29 -26.59 -8.40
N LEU A 49 10.28 -27.15 -7.75
CA LEU A 49 9.71 -26.59 -6.53
C LEU A 49 10.76 -26.52 -5.40
N GLU A 50 11.65 -27.50 -5.34
CA GLU A 50 12.76 -27.58 -4.40
C GLU A 50 13.70 -26.38 -4.56
N ASP A 51 14.06 -26.04 -5.80
CA ASP A 51 14.94 -24.90 -6.11
C ASP A 51 14.30 -23.57 -5.68
N VAL A 52 12.97 -23.47 -5.77
CA VAL A 52 12.27 -22.28 -5.24
C VAL A 52 12.29 -22.26 -3.70
N GLY A 53 12.27 -23.42 -3.06
CA GLY A 53 12.51 -23.54 -1.61
C GLY A 53 13.92 -23.06 -1.23
N GLU A 54 14.92 -23.44 -2.00
CA GLU A 54 16.31 -22.98 -1.82
C GLU A 54 16.45 -21.47 -2.10
N PHE A 55 15.73 -20.93 -3.10
CA PHE A 55 15.67 -19.48 -3.31
C PHE A 55 15.13 -18.74 -2.08
N VAL A 56 14.11 -19.28 -1.42
CA VAL A 56 13.60 -18.69 -0.17
C VAL A 56 14.68 -18.70 0.92
N ALA A 57 15.41 -19.79 1.07
CA ALA A 57 16.54 -19.89 2.01
C ALA A 57 17.66 -18.91 1.66
N TRP A 58 18.03 -18.82 0.37
CA TRP A 58 19.04 -17.90 -0.14
C TRP A 58 18.67 -16.42 0.11
N LEU A 59 17.41 -16.04 -0.04
CA LEU A 59 16.94 -14.68 0.27
C LEU A 59 17.11 -14.32 1.75
N GLN A 60 17.15 -15.30 2.63
CA GLN A 60 17.32 -15.10 4.08
C GLN A 60 18.78 -14.91 4.48
N LEU A 61 19.73 -15.21 3.59
CA LEU A 61 21.16 -15.01 3.83
C LEU A 61 21.55 -13.53 3.80
N PRO A 62 22.54 -13.12 4.59
CA PRO A 62 23.21 -11.84 4.41
C PRO A 62 23.75 -11.71 2.97
N ALA A 63 23.83 -10.48 2.45
CA ALA A 63 24.32 -10.23 1.09
C ALA A 63 25.72 -10.85 0.83
N ALA A 64 26.62 -10.80 1.82
CA ALA A 64 27.93 -11.41 1.76
C ALA A 64 27.88 -12.96 1.69
N GLY A 65 26.84 -13.58 2.26
CA GLY A 65 26.66 -15.04 2.25
C GLY A 65 25.99 -15.57 0.98
N ARG A 66 25.41 -14.71 0.16
CA ARG A 66 24.73 -15.10 -1.09
C ARG A 66 25.68 -15.50 -2.20
N ALA A 67 26.95 -15.08 -2.14
CA ALA A 67 28.00 -15.41 -3.11
C ALA A 67 28.82 -16.65 -2.76
N GLY A 68 28.57 -17.31 -1.63
CA GLY A 68 29.33 -18.48 -1.16
C GLY A 68 28.40 -19.61 -0.72
N GLN A 69 28.91 -20.85 -0.68
CA GLN A 69 28.21 -21.99 -0.06
C GLN A 69 28.27 -21.86 1.47
N VAL A 70 27.34 -21.11 2.04
CA VAL A 70 27.20 -20.97 3.48
C VAL A 70 25.96 -21.73 3.92
N ALA A 71 26.13 -22.75 4.74
CA ALA A 71 25.02 -23.41 5.41
C ALA A 71 24.34 -22.40 6.35
N VAL A 72 23.03 -22.17 6.16
CA VAL A 72 22.26 -21.32 7.05
C VAL A 72 21.95 -22.08 8.32
N LEU A 73 22.46 -21.61 9.44
CA LEU A 73 22.07 -22.15 10.74
C LEU A 73 20.64 -21.66 11.07
N PRO A 74 19.81 -22.52 11.70
CA PRO A 74 18.43 -22.15 12.08
C PRO A 74 18.31 -20.90 12.96
N SER A 75 19.39 -20.49 13.61
CA SER A 75 19.47 -19.31 14.47
C SER A 75 19.82 -18.01 13.73
N ALA A 76 20.07 -18.05 12.41
CA ALA A 76 20.39 -16.84 11.66
C ALA A 76 19.17 -15.93 11.58
N VAL A 77 19.36 -14.64 11.93
CA VAL A 77 18.31 -13.62 11.80
C VAL A 77 18.02 -13.40 10.32
N ALA A 78 16.78 -13.59 9.93
CA ALA A 78 16.34 -13.41 8.55
C ALA A 78 16.59 -11.96 8.08
N GLN A 79 17.34 -11.80 6.98
CA GLN A 79 17.67 -10.50 6.40
C GLN A 79 16.50 -9.88 5.63
N VAL A 80 15.54 -10.69 5.22
CA VAL A 80 14.38 -10.29 4.42
C VAL A 80 13.10 -10.74 5.10
N THR A 81 12.12 -9.83 5.20
CA THR A 81 10.84 -10.16 5.85
C THR A 81 10.04 -11.18 5.04
N ALA A 82 9.23 -12.00 5.72
CA ALA A 82 8.33 -12.97 5.09
C ALA A 82 7.40 -12.32 4.03
N ALA A 83 6.96 -11.07 4.26
CA ALA A 83 6.18 -10.31 3.30
C ALA A 83 6.96 -10.03 2.01
N THR A 84 8.24 -9.64 2.13
CA THR A 84 9.13 -9.41 0.98
C THR A 84 9.40 -10.70 0.21
N VAL A 85 9.66 -11.81 0.92
CA VAL A 85 9.81 -13.13 0.28
C VAL A 85 8.55 -13.50 -0.49
N ASN A 86 7.37 -13.38 0.11
CA ASN A 86 6.10 -13.67 -0.55
C ASN A 86 5.86 -12.78 -1.78
N ARG A 87 6.29 -11.52 -1.75
CA ARG A 87 6.20 -10.62 -2.91
C ARG A 87 7.10 -11.09 -4.05
N LYS A 88 8.34 -11.48 -3.76
CA LYS A 88 9.28 -12.03 -4.76
C LYS A 88 8.75 -13.33 -5.36
N LEU A 89 8.25 -14.25 -4.53
CA LEU A 89 7.60 -15.47 -5.00
C LEU A 89 6.38 -15.19 -5.90
N ALA A 90 5.66 -14.07 -5.64
CA ALA A 90 4.57 -13.67 -6.52
C ALA A 90 5.05 -13.26 -7.91
N ALA A 91 6.18 -12.53 -8.00
CA ALA A 91 6.76 -12.14 -9.27
C ALA A 91 7.27 -13.36 -10.04
N VAL A 92 7.98 -14.28 -9.37
CA VAL A 92 8.44 -15.55 -9.97
C VAL A 92 7.27 -16.39 -10.46
N SER A 93 6.23 -16.57 -9.64
CA SER A 93 5.01 -17.31 -10.04
C SER A 93 4.31 -16.69 -11.26
N ALA A 94 4.21 -15.36 -11.30
CA ALA A 94 3.61 -14.66 -12.44
C ALA A 94 4.45 -14.81 -13.71
N PHE A 95 5.78 -14.78 -13.59
CA PHE A 95 6.69 -15.02 -14.69
C PHE A 95 6.51 -16.43 -15.26
N TYR A 96 6.56 -17.47 -14.43
CA TYR A 96 6.38 -18.85 -14.89
C TYR A 96 4.99 -19.09 -15.48
N ALA A 97 3.94 -18.53 -14.88
CA ALA A 97 2.60 -18.60 -15.45
C ALA A 97 2.48 -17.93 -16.83
N HIS A 98 3.24 -16.85 -17.06
CA HIS A 98 3.32 -16.23 -18.38
C HIS A 98 4.08 -17.11 -19.37
N GLN A 99 5.22 -17.66 -18.97
CA GLN A 99 6.03 -18.52 -19.86
C GLN A 99 5.28 -19.79 -20.26
N ALA A 100 4.60 -20.45 -19.32
CA ALA A 100 3.77 -21.62 -19.60
C ALA A 100 2.65 -21.33 -20.63
N ARG A 101 2.00 -20.16 -20.56
CA ARG A 101 1.00 -19.73 -21.53
C ARG A 101 1.58 -19.43 -22.93
N ASN A 102 2.86 -19.13 -23.00
CA ASN A 102 3.58 -18.88 -24.26
C ASN A 102 4.31 -20.13 -24.79
N GLY A 103 3.94 -21.32 -24.31
CA GLY A 103 4.42 -22.59 -24.84
C GLY A 103 5.78 -23.05 -24.30
N ALA A 104 6.30 -22.40 -23.24
CA ALA A 104 7.47 -22.96 -22.56
C ALA A 104 7.04 -24.19 -21.74
N GLU A 105 7.78 -25.28 -21.88
CA GLU A 105 7.59 -26.51 -21.07
C GLU A 105 8.08 -26.31 -19.63
N VAL A 106 7.54 -25.30 -18.99
CA VAL A 106 7.78 -25.03 -17.56
C VAL A 106 6.52 -25.48 -16.83
N GLY A 107 6.64 -26.48 -15.98
CA GLY A 107 5.52 -26.96 -15.18
C GLY A 107 4.89 -25.85 -14.33
N ASP A 108 3.75 -26.16 -13.73
CA ASP A 108 3.09 -25.26 -12.74
C ASP A 108 3.91 -25.16 -11.44
N LEU A 109 5.13 -24.66 -11.55
CA LEU A 109 6.18 -24.70 -10.52
C LEU A 109 5.73 -24.20 -9.15
N LEU A 110 4.83 -23.21 -9.14
CA LEU A 110 4.40 -22.53 -7.91
C LEU A 110 2.90 -22.53 -7.68
N ALA A 111 2.15 -23.27 -8.48
CA ALA A 111 0.72 -23.37 -8.30
C ALA A 111 0.34 -24.75 -7.73
N ALA A 112 -0.24 -24.75 -6.55
CA ALA A 112 -0.89 -25.93 -5.99
C ALA A 112 -2.40 -25.74 -6.00
N TRP A 113 -3.14 -26.79 -6.38
CA TRP A 113 -4.57 -26.83 -6.20
C TRP A 113 -4.88 -26.99 -4.71
N ARG A 114 -5.51 -26.00 -4.11
CA ARG A 114 -5.95 -26.05 -2.71
C ARG A 114 -7.45 -26.24 -2.66
N THR A 115 -7.87 -27.27 -1.97
CA THR A 115 -9.26 -27.42 -1.53
C THR A 115 -9.48 -26.59 -0.28
N GLY A 116 -10.60 -25.88 -0.19
CA GLY A 116 -10.92 -25.08 0.99
C GLY A 116 -10.87 -25.91 2.27
N GLY A 117 -9.87 -25.65 3.14
CA GLY A 117 -9.65 -26.42 4.37
C GLY A 117 -10.77 -26.25 5.41
N ARG A 118 -10.99 -27.28 6.21
CA ARG A 118 -11.88 -27.30 7.38
C ARG A 118 -11.30 -26.43 8.51
N GLY A 119 -11.50 -25.13 8.54
CA GLY A 119 -11.04 -24.36 9.72
C GLY A 119 -10.76 -22.87 9.56
N GLY A 120 -11.02 -22.29 8.40
CA GLY A 120 -10.88 -20.84 8.18
C GLY A 120 -12.23 -20.13 8.12
N TRP A 121 -12.19 -18.80 8.25
CA TRP A 121 -13.33 -17.93 8.00
C TRP A 121 -13.99 -18.27 6.67
N LYS A 122 -15.29 -18.61 6.71
CA LYS A 122 -16.06 -18.98 5.53
C LYS A 122 -16.81 -17.74 5.05
N PRO A 123 -16.58 -17.27 3.80
CA PRO A 123 -17.40 -16.21 3.20
C PRO A 123 -18.89 -16.60 3.24
N PHE A 124 -19.75 -15.62 3.31
CA PHE A 124 -21.22 -15.80 3.35
C PHE A 124 -21.76 -16.76 2.28
N LEU A 125 -21.14 -16.76 1.08
CA LEU A 125 -21.50 -17.65 -0.04
C LEU A 125 -20.69 -18.96 -0.08
N HIS A 126 -19.98 -19.34 0.97
CA HIS A 126 -19.19 -20.59 0.99
C HIS A 126 -20.03 -21.85 0.74
N HIS A 127 -21.31 -21.84 1.10
CA HIS A 127 -22.24 -22.95 0.83
C HIS A 127 -22.52 -23.14 -0.67
N VAL A 128 -22.40 -22.07 -1.48
CA VAL A 128 -22.57 -22.11 -2.94
C VAL A 128 -21.29 -22.56 -3.64
N SER A 129 -20.12 -22.24 -3.08
CA SER A 129 -18.79 -22.55 -3.64
C SER A 129 -18.15 -23.81 -3.06
N LYS A 130 -18.92 -24.65 -2.37
CA LYS A 130 -18.44 -25.87 -1.71
C LYS A 130 -17.53 -26.70 -2.62
N GLY A 131 -16.26 -26.79 -2.22
CA GLY A 131 -15.34 -27.79 -2.78
C GLY A 131 -14.71 -27.49 -4.12
N LYS A 132 -14.90 -26.31 -4.73
CA LYS A 132 -14.11 -25.97 -5.92
C LYS A 132 -12.66 -25.72 -5.53
N PRO A 133 -11.72 -26.53 -6.03
CA PRO A 133 -10.31 -26.29 -5.78
C PRO A 133 -9.92 -24.94 -6.39
N TYR A 134 -9.20 -24.12 -5.63
CA TYR A 134 -8.63 -22.88 -6.14
C TYR A 134 -7.11 -23.01 -6.28
N ARG A 135 -6.58 -22.34 -7.29
CA ARG A 135 -5.14 -22.32 -7.56
C ARG A 135 -4.46 -21.39 -6.55
N GLY A 136 -3.73 -21.97 -5.62
CA GLY A 136 -2.95 -21.25 -4.62
C GLY A 136 -1.45 -21.38 -4.89
N ARG A 137 -0.61 -20.56 -4.23
CA ARG A 137 0.83 -20.76 -4.29
C ARG A 137 1.23 -21.99 -3.48
N ALA A 138 2.14 -22.81 -4.04
CA ALA A 138 2.70 -23.97 -3.36
C ALA A 138 3.52 -23.54 -2.12
N ILE A 139 4.35 -22.48 -2.26
CA ILE A 139 5.18 -21.93 -1.21
C ILE A 139 4.67 -20.54 -0.82
N SER A 140 4.41 -20.35 0.48
CA SER A 140 4.05 -19.06 1.07
C SER A 140 4.47 -19.04 2.53
N LEU A 141 5.21 -18.03 2.94
CA LEU A 141 5.61 -17.85 4.33
C LEU A 141 4.46 -17.21 5.12
N LYS A 142 4.27 -17.66 6.36
CA LYS A 142 3.31 -17.04 7.27
C LYS A 142 3.81 -15.64 7.64
N VAL A 143 3.02 -14.63 7.30
CA VAL A 143 3.30 -13.23 7.67
C VAL A 143 2.53 -12.92 8.95
N PRO A 144 3.18 -12.54 10.04
CA PRO A 144 2.48 -12.05 11.23
C PRO A 144 1.64 -10.83 10.86
N GLN A 145 0.37 -10.85 11.22
CA GLN A 145 -0.49 -9.70 11.02
C GLN A 145 -0.10 -8.62 12.04
N LYS A 146 0.57 -7.57 11.57
CA LYS A 146 0.88 -6.41 12.39
C LYS A 146 -0.30 -5.45 12.35
N LEU A 147 -0.71 -4.97 13.52
CA LEU A 147 -1.67 -3.86 13.59
C LEU A 147 -1.07 -2.64 12.89
N PRO A 148 -1.86 -1.92 12.08
CA PRO A 148 -1.39 -0.70 11.47
C PRO A 148 -1.04 0.32 12.54
N ARG A 149 0.12 0.96 12.41
CA ARG A 149 0.47 2.09 13.28
C ARG A 149 -0.41 3.27 12.93
N ILE A 150 -0.96 3.90 13.94
CA ILE A 150 -1.76 5.12 13.86
C ILE A 150 -0.99 6.25 14.56
N LEU A 151 -1.15 7.46 14.05
CA LEU A 151 -0.64 8.66 14.70
C LEU A 151 -1.63 9.14 15.77
N THR A 152 -1.14 9.48 16.92
CA THR A 152 -1.90 10.20 17.95
C THR A 152 -2.18 11.63 17.50
N VAL A 153 -3.11 12.31 18.17
CA VAL A 153 -3.38 13.73 17.93
C VAL A 153 -2.13 14.57 18.17
N ALA A 154 -1.38 14.30 19.26
CA ALA A 154 -0.15 15.01 19.58
C ALA A 154 0.95 14.82 18.54
N GLU A 155 1.16 13.57 18.05
CA GLU A 155 2.13 13.29 16.98
C GLU A 155 1.72 13.97 15.67
N THR A 156 0.43 13.95 15.33
CA THR A 156 -0.08 14.66 14.14
C THR A 156 0.18 16.16 14.25
N GLN A 157 -0.16 16.75 15.39
CA GLN A 157 0.07 18.18 15.63
C GLN A 157 1.55 18.54 15.54
N ALA A 158 2.43 17.75 16.16
CA ALA A 158 3.87 17.97 16.11
C ALA A 158 4.42 17.93 14.66
N ILE A 159 3.90 17.05 13.81
CA ILE A 159 4.27 17.00 12.40
C ILE A 159 3.80 18.26 11.66
N LEU A 160 2.56 18.71 11.90
CA LEU A 160 1.99 19.90 11.28
C LEU A 160 2.74 21.17 11.72
N ASP A 161 3.10 21.28 13.00
CA ASP A 161 3.83 22.43 13.55
C ASP A 161 5.29 22.47 13.07
N ALA A 162 5.90 21.31 12.80
CA ALA A 162 7.23 21.23 12.20
C ALA A 162 7.26 21.64 10.71
N CYS A 163 6.09 21.74 10.05
CA CYS A 163 6.00 22.23 8.68
C CYS A 163 6.21 23.75 8.65
N THR A 164 7.30 24.20 8.04
CA THR A 164 7.63 25.62 7.92
C THR A 164 6.95 26.33 6.75
N ARG A 165 6.23 25.57 5.91
CA ARG A 165 5.55 26.05 4.69
C ARG A 165 4.10 25.67 4.72
N LEU A 166 3.24 26.52 4.19
CA LEU A 166 1.80 26.27 4.10
C LEU A 166 1.50 25.10 3.16
N ARG A 167 2.22 24.98 2.02
CA ARG A 167 2.13 23.80 1.15
C ARG A 167 2.33 22.50 1.90
N ASP A 168 3.40 22.41 2.68
CA ASP A 168 3.80 21.20 3.38
C ASP A 168 2.80 20.87 4.50
N ARG A 169 2.35 21.90 5.24
CA ARG A 169 1.30 21.78 6.27
C ARG A 169 -0.03 21.34 5.65
N PHE A 170 -0.44 21.97 4.55
CA PHE A 170 -1.67 21.60 3.84
C PHE A 170 -1.62 20.16 3.34
N PHE A 171 -0.47 19.71 2.83
CA PHE A 171 -0.30 18.32 2.38
C PHE A 171 -0.59 17.31 3.50
N PHE A 172 0.00 17.47 4.67
CA PHE A 172 -0.23 16.55 5.79
C PHE A 172 -1.61 16.72 6.44
N ALA A 173 -2.13 17.94 6.53
CA ALA A 173 -3.50 18.19 6.97
C ALA A 173 -4.53 17.51 6.07
N LEU A 174 -4.33 17.59 4.76
CA LEU A 174 -5.14 16.90 3.77
C LEU A 174 -5.10 15.37 3.97
N LEU A 175 -3.91 14.77 4.13
CA LEU A 175 -3.79 13.33 4.40
C LEU A 175 -4.49 12.93 5.70
N HIS A 176 -4.36 13.75 6.74
CA HIS A 176 -4.99 13.51 8.05
C HIS A 176 -6.51 13.53 7.96
N GLU A 177 -7.07 14.48 7.25
CA GLU A 177 -8.51 14.70 7.24
C GLU A 177 -9.22 13.80 6.24
N SER A 178 -8.72 13.74 5.01
CA SER A 178 -9.34 12.99 3.92
C SER A 178 -8.98 11.49 3.89
N GLY A 179 -7.93 11.08 4.60
CA GLY A 179 -7.40 9.72 4.54
C GLY A 179 -6.95 9.29 3.14
N CYS A 180 -6.73 10.22 2.20
CA CYS A 180 -6.24 9.89 0.87
C CYS A 180 -4.78 9.39 0.93
N ARG A 181 -4.36 8.68 -0.13
CA ARG A 181 -2.95 8.26 -0.25
C ARG A 181 -2.10 9.44 -0.68
N ALA A 182 -0.82 9.47 -0.27
CA ALA A 182 0.11 10.52 -0.69
C ALA A 182 0.16 10.68 -2.23
N GLY A 183 0.13 9.56 -2.98
CA GLY A 183 0.08 9.63 -4.45
C GLY A 183 -1.24 10.16 -4.99
N GLU A 184 -2.36 10.01 -4.28
CA GLU A 184 -3.64 10.62 -4.64
C GLU A 184 -3.60 12.14 -4.40
N ALA A 185 -3.07 12.57 -3.25
CA ALA A 185 -2.88 13.98 -2.93
C ALA A 185 -1.98 14.69 -3.95
N LEU A 186 -0.84 14.07 -4.32
CA LEU A 186 0.10 14.62 -5.30
C LEU A 186 -0.47 14.73 -6.73
N GLY A 187 -1.56 14.04 -7.02
CA GLY A 187 -2.27 14.11 -8.29
C GLY A 187 -3.46 15.07 -8.30
N LEU A 188 -3.75 15.74 -7.16
CA LEU A 188 -4.88 16.67 -7.06
C LEU A 188 -4.66 17.91 -7.91
N ARG A 189 -5.75 18.35 -8.55
CA ARG A 189 -5.83 19.61 -9.26
C ARG A 189 -6.76 20.58 -8.54
N HIS A 190 -6.66 21.85 -8.87
CA HIS A 190 -7.51 22.86 -8.26
C HIS A 190 -9.01 22.60 -8.52
N GLU A 191 -9.37 22.07 -9.69
CA GLU A 191 -10.72 21.65 -10.05
C GLU A 191 -11.30 20.52 -9.16
N ASP A 192 -10.42 19.76 -8.47
CA ASP A 192 -10.83 18.68 -7.59
C ASP A 192 -11.25 19.18 -6.19
N ILE A 193 -11.03 20.45 -5.88
CA ILE A 193 -11.35 21.06 -4.57
C ILE A 193 -12.56 21.96 -4.71
N ALA A 194 -13.73 21.44 -4.31
CA ALA A 194 -14.97 22.19 -4.23
C ALA A 194 -15.02 22.92 -2.87
N ALA A 195 -14.44 24.14 -2.82
CA ALA A 195 -14.25 24.87 -1.57
C ALA A 195 -15.57 25.28 -0.88
N ALA A 196 -16.59 25.64 -1.69
CA ALA A 196 -17.91 26.02 -1.18
C ALA A 196 -18.62 24.84 -0.52
N GLU A 197 -18.56 23.67 -1.15
CA GLU A 197 -19.15 22.41 -0.69
C GLU A 197 -18.29 21.73 0.38
N ARG A 198 -17.05 22.17 0.57
CA ARG A 198 -16.05 21.54 1.44
C ARG A 198 -15.82 20.07 1.09
N GLU A 199 -15.59 19.83 -0.19
CA GLU A 199 -15.39 18.48 -0.72
C GLU A 199 -14.11 18.41 -1.54
N ILE A 200 -13.47 17.23 -1.51
CA ILE A 200 -12.29 16.94 -2.31
C ILE A 200 -12.56 15.68 -3.13
N SER A 201 -12.45 15.80 -4.45
CA SER A 201 -12.63 14.72 -5.40
C SER A 201 -11.31 14.05 -5.72
N ILE A 202 -11.18 12.76 -5.40
CA ILE A 202 -10.05 11.94 -5.80
C ILE A 202 -10.36 11.32 -7.14
N VAL A 203 -9.70 11.80 -8.19
CA VAL A 203 -9.95 11.38 -9.57
C VAL A 203 -8.81 10.50 -10.07
N SER A 204 -9.16 9.41 -10.77
CA SER A 204 -8.14 8.56 -11.40
C SER A 204 -7.77 9.14 -12.76
N ARG A 205 -6.56 9.69 -12.87
CA ARG A 205 -6.01 10.24 -14.11
C ARG A 205 -4.52 9.97 -14.21
N GLU A 206 -3.97 10.11 -15.40
CA GLU A 206 -2.52 10.13 -15.59
C GLU A 206 -1.98 11.52 -15.25
N ASN A 207 -0.89 11.56 -14.49
CA ASN A 207 -0.27 12.80 -14.03
C ASN A 207 1.19 12.85 -14.45
N ALA A 208 1.68 14.05 -14.77
CA ALA A 208 3.05 14.29 -15.23
C ALA A 208 4.11 13.86 -14.19
N ASN A 209 3.78 13.89 -12.90
CA ASN A 209 4.64 13.43 -11.80
C ASN A 209 4.53 11.92 -11.52
N GLY A 210 3.80 11.16 -12.33
CA GLY A 210 3.56 9.72 -12.15
C GLY A 210 2.62 9.36 -11.00
N ALA A 211 2.02 10.35 -10.34
CA ALA A 211 1.01 10.15 -9.30
C ALA A 211 -0.24 9.50 -9.91
N ARG A 212 -0.81 8.50 -9.23
CA ARG A 212 -2.01 7.80 -9.69
C ARG A 212 -2.90 7.44 -8.51
N ALA A 213 -4.21 7.62 -8.68
CA ALA A 213 -5.20 6.98 -7.83
C ALA A 213 -5.29 5.50 -8.20
N LYS A 214 -5.11 4.61 -7.20
CA LYS A 214 -5.21 3.14 -7.39
C LYS A 214 -6.63 2.63 -7.40
N SER A 215 -7.58 3.45 -7.01
CA SER A 215 -9.02 3.14 -6.91
C SER A 215 -9.81 4.10 -7.78
N GLY A 216 -11.04 3.72 -8.11
CA GLY A 216 -11.98 4.60 -8.81
C GLY A 216 -12.19 5.93 -8.09
N GLY A 217 -12.75 6.90 -8.80
CA GLY A 217 -13.04 8.23 -8.27
C GLY A 217 -13.92 8.18 -7.01
N ARG A 218 -13.71 9.13 -6.12
CA ARG A 218 -14.53 9.35 -4.91
C ARG A 218 -14.44 10.79 -4.44
N THR A 219 -15.48 11.25 -3.80
CA THR A 219 -15.51 12.55 -3.13
C THR A 219 -15.44 12.33 -1.61
N VAL A 220 -14.62 13.13 -0.93
CA VAL A 220 -14.43 13.10 0.52
C VAL A 220 -14.77 14.46 1.09
N PRO A 221 -15.78 14.56 1.99
CA PRO A 221 -16.08 15.77 2.73
C PRO A 221 -14.93 16.15 3.66
N VAL A 222 -14.64 17.44 3.81
CA VAL A 222 -13.57 17.98 4.64
C VAL A 222 -14.04 19.18 5.47
N GLY A 223 -13.32 19.51 6.52
CA GLY A 223 -13.64 20.65 7.39
C GLY A 223 -13.27 22.01 6.78
N GLY A 224 -13.94 23.04 7.28
CA GLY A 224 -13.68 24.42 6.85
C GLY A 224 -12.24 24.89 7.13
N ASP A 225 -11.59 24.35 8.16
CA ASP A 225 -10.22 24.70 8.52
C ASP A 225 -9.21 24.22 7.45
N LEU A 226 -9.44 23.06 6.86
CA LEU A 226 -8.61 22.58 5.75
C LEU A 226 -8.77 23.46 4.51
N ILE A 227 -10.00 23.89 4.23
CA ILE A 227 -10.27 24.80 3.09
C ILE A 227 -9.65 26.19 3.34
N ARG A 228 -9.68 26.70 4.58
CA ARG A 228 -8.96 27.94 4.92
C ARG A 228 -7.45 27.79 4.72
N LEU A 229 -6.87 26.70 5.20
CA LEU A 229 -5.44 26.42 5.00
C LEU A 229 -5.07 26.31 3.52
N TYR A 230 -5.97 25.76 2.70
CA TYR A 230 -5.80 25.75 1.25
C TYR A 230 -5.81 27.17 0.65
N ALA A 231 -6.74 28.01 1.07
CA ALA A 231 -6.83 29.40 0.62
C ALA A 231 -5.58 30.21 1.04
N ASP A 232 -5.12 30.06 2.29
CA ASP A 232 -3.90 30.70 2.81
C ASP A 232 -2.68 30.25 1.99
N TYR A 233 -2.57 28.95 1.70
CA TYR A 233 -1.51 28.42 0.85
C TYR A 233 -1.52 29.03 -0.56
N LEU A 234 -2.70 29.15 -1.19
CA LEU A 234 -2.84 29.77 -2.49
C LEU A 234 -2.45 31.25 -2.48
N HIS A 235 -2.87 31.96 -1.44
CA HIS A 235 -2.62 33.41 -1.32
C HIS A 235 -1.15 33.72 -1.00
N GLU A 236 -0.56 33.02 -0.04
CA GLU A 236 0.75 33.41 0.53
C GLU A 236 1.94 32.75 -0.19
N GLU A 237 1.78 31.50 -0.66
CA GLU A 237 2.93 30.74 -1.23
C GLU A 237 2.78 30.40 -2.71
N TYR A 238 1.57 30.04 -3.17
CA TYR A 238 1.33 29.64 -4.55
C TYR A 238 1.44 30.85 -5.49
N GLY A 239 0.76 31.92 -5.13
CA GLY A 239 0.77 33.18 -5.88
C GLY A 239 0.25 33.01 -7.31
N GLY A 240 0.84 33.74 -8.25
CA GLY A 240 0.47 33.75 -9.66
C GLY A 240 1.09 32.64 -10.51
N VAL A 241 1.41 31.47 -9.92
CA VAL A 241 1.95 30.35 -10.70
C VAL A 241 0.82 29.69 -11.48
N ASP A 242 0.97 29.65 -12.82
CA ASP A 242 0.02 28.97 -13.70
C ASP A 242 0.29 27.46 -13.73
N SER A 243 -0.52 26.69 -12.99
CA SER A 243 -0.48 25.24 -12.95
C SER A 243 -1.82 24.67 -12.48
N ASP A 244 -2.27 23.58 -13.10
CA ASP A 244 -3.49 22.89 -12.67
C ASP A 244 -3.30 22.17 -11.31
N TYR A 245 -2.06 21.82 -10.95
CA TYR A 245 -1.78 21.01 -9.78
C TYR A 245 -1.81 21.82 -8.49
N VAL A 246 -2.44 21.26 -7.47
CA VAL A 246 -2.47 21.82 -6.11
C VAL A 246 -1.08 21.81 -5.49
N PHE A 247 -0.35 20.70 -5.62
CA PHE A 247 0.99 20.57 -5.07
C PHE A 247 2.05 20.66 -6.16
N ILE A 248 2.84 21.75 -6.10
CA ILE A 248 3.85 22.08 -7.10
C ILE A 248 5.22 22.36 -6.48
N ASN A 249 6.23 22.39 -7.33
CA ASN A 249 7.54 22.93 -6.96
C ASN A 249 7.45 24.46 -6.86
N LEU A 250 7.41 24.99 -5.66
CA LEU A 250 7.33 26.43 -5.42
C LEU A 250 8.67 27.12 -5.57
N PHE A 251 9.75 26.47 -5.13
CA PHE A 251 11.08 27.06 -4.99
C PHE A 251 12.14 26.32 -5.80
N ALA A 252 12.01 24.98 -5.92
CA ALA A 252 12.91 24.18 -6.74
C ALA A 252 12.57 24.35 -8.23
N LYS A 253 13.58 24.36 -9.07
CA LYS A 253 13.39 24.32 -10.54
C LYS A 253 13.10 22.90 -11.00
N PRO A 254 12.23 22.74 -12.01
CA PRO A 254 11.39 23.79 -12.62
C PRO A 254 10.22 24.15 -11.72
N ARG A 255 10.02 25.46 -11.49
CA ARG A 255 8.92 26.00 -10.69
C ARG A 255 7.58 25.75 -11.39
N GLY A 256 6.51 25.51 -10.64
CA GLY A 256 5.16 25.25 -11.16
C GLY A 256 4.90 23.81 -11.63
N GLN A 257 5.95 22.99 -11.74
CA GLN A 257 5.73 21.57 -12.03
C GLN A 257 5.12 20.84 -10.85
N ALA A 258 4.29 19.83 -11.18
CA ALA A 258 3.69 18.93 -10.19
C ALA A 258 4.74 18.34 -9.24
N TRP A 259 4.47 18.44 -7.95
CA TRP A 259 5.39 17.96 -6.91
C TRP A 259 5.55 16.44 -6.98
N SER A 260 6.78 15.96 -6.99
CA SER A 260 7.07 14.54 -7.15
C SER A 260 6.94 13.79 -5.82
N TYR A 261 6.69 12.48 -5.91
CA TYR A 261 6.67 11.61 -4.73
C TYR A 261 8.03 11.59 -4.01
N ALA A 262 9.13 11.62 -4.75
CA ALA A 262 10.48 11.66 -4.19
C ALA A 262 10.68 12.94 -3.34
N ALA A 263 10.31 14.10 -3.88
CA ALA A 263 10.43 15.37 -3.16
C ALA A 263 9.51 15.46 -1.92
N ALA A 264 8.31 14.87 -1.99
CA ALA A 264 7.43 14.72 -0.83
C ALA A 264 8.01 13.79 0.22
N TYR A 265 8.66 12.70 -0.19
CA TYR A 265 9.32 11.77 0.73
C TYR A 265 10.57 12.38 1.38
N ASP A 266 11.34 13.20 0.65
CA ASP A 266 12.44 13.97 1.22
C ASP A 266 11.96 14.95 2.31
N LEU A 267 10.75 15.50 2.16
CA LEU A 267 10.12 16.28 3.23
C LEU A 267 9.83 15.40 4.46
N VAL A 268 9.31 14.19 4.27
CA VAL A 268 9.08 13.24 5.38
C VAL A 268 10.38 12.99 6.15
N ILE A 269 11.48 12.74 5.45
CA ILE A 269 12.80 12.52 6.08
C ILE A 269 13.20 13.75 6.93
N ARG A 270 13.05 14.96 6.39
CA ARG A 270 13.35 16.19 7.14
C ARG A 270 12.45 16.38 8.35
N LEU A 271 11.16 16.06 8.24
CA LEU A 271 10.23 16.18 9.36
C LEU A 271 10.49 15.12 10.44
N ARG A 272 10.86 13.89 10.07
CA ARG A 272 11.33 12.88 11.03
C ARG A 272 12.52 13.37 11.83
N ALA A 273 13.51 13.99 11.16
CA ALA A 273 14.69 14.56 11.84
C ALA A 273 14.32 15.71 12.77
N ARG A 274 13.34 16.56 12.42
CA ARG A 274 12.91 17.72 13.24
C ARG A 274 12.08 17.30 14.45
N THR A 275 11.19 16.33 14.27
CA THR A 275 10.23 15.92 15.31
C THR A 275 10.72 14.78 16.18
N GLY A 276 11.75 14.05 15.74
CA GLY A 276 12.16 12.79 16.36
C GLY A 276 11.16 11.64 16.16
N LEU A 277 10.08 11.86 15.41
CA LEU A 277 9.04 10.88 15.17
C LEU A 277 9.37 10.07 13.90
N ASP A 278 9.38 8.75 14.01
CA ASP A 278 9.41 7.88 12.83
C ASP A 278 7.96 7.66 12.35
N PHE A 279 7.59 8.30 11.25
CA PHE A 279 6.25 8.21 10.67
C PHE A 279 6.29 8.00 9.16
N ASP A 280 5.24 7.39 8.62
CA ASP A 280 5.02 7.23 7.19
C ASP A 280 3.73 7.96 6.78
N PRO A 281 3.66 8.61 5.62
CA PRO A 281 2.43 9.23 5.14
C PRO A 281 1.20 8.30 5.13
N HIS A 282 1.42 7.00 5.00
CA HIS A 282 0.35 6.02 5.04
C HIS A 282 -0.31 5.89 6.43
N TRP A 283 0.41 6.25 7.49
CA TRP A 283 -0.16 6.24 8.85
C TRP A 283 -1.23 7.30 9.06
N PHE A 284 -1.17 8.44 8.35
CA PHE A 284 -2.26 9.43 8.34
C PHE A 284 -3.56 8.81 7.87
N ARG A 285 -3.51 7.98 6.83
CA ARG A 285 -4.66 7.25 6.31
C ARG A 285 -5.19 6.21 7.32
N HIS A 286 -4.29 5.48 7.99
CA HIS A 286 -4.68 4.56 9.05
C HIS A 286 -5.34 5.30 10.22
N SER A 287 -4.80 6.46 10.60
CA SER A 287 -5.34 7.31 11.65
C SER A 287 -6.72 7.86 11.29
N ALA A 288 -6.91 8.34 10.06
CA ALA A 288 -8.21 8.81 9.56
C ALA A 288 -9.26 7.69 9.63
N ALA A 289 -8.93 6.51 9.11
CA ALA A 289 -9.83 5.36 9.14
C ALA A 289 -10.22 4.96 10.57
N THR A 290 -9.23 4.87 11.45
CA THR A 290 -9.46 4.52 12.87
C THR A 290 -10.30 5.58 13.57
N ARG A 291 -10.04 6.87 13.33
CA ARG A 291 -10.82 7.98 13.88
C ARG A 291 -12.28 7.94 13.44
N TRP A 292 -12.53 7.69 12.15
CA TRP A 292 -13.91 7.57 11.64
C TRP A 292 -14.64 6.38 12.24
N LEU A 293 -14.01 5.20 12.31
CA LEU A 293 -14.61 4.01 12.92
C LEU A 293 -14.92 4.22 14.41
N ARG A 294 -13.98 4.79 15.17
CA ARG A 294 -14.20 5.16 16.57
C ARG A 294 -15.27 6.24 16.74
N GLY A 295 -15.40 7.12 15.76
CA GLY A 295 -16.49 8.10 15.67
C GLY A 295 -17.86 7.51 15.37
N GLY A 296 -17.94 6.19 15.07
CA GLY A 296 -19.19 5.49 14.76
C GLY A 296 -19.58 5.52 13.28
N VAL A 297 -18.66 5.92 12.38
CA VAL A 297 -18.92 5.88 10.94
C VAL A 297 -18.95 4.40 10.49
N PRO A 298 -20.00 3.95 9.77
CA PRO A 298 -20.12 2.57 9.31
C PRO A 298 -18.92 2.16 8.45
N ILE A 299 -18.46 0.92 8.60
CA ILE A 299 -17.25 0.41 7.92
C ILE A 299 -17.36 0.45 6.39
N GLU A 300 -18.59 0.32 5.87
CA GLU A 300 -18.87 0.43 4.43
C GLU A 300 -18.63 1.86 3.92
N VAL A 301 -19.00 2.86 4.72
CA VAL A 301 -18.77 4.28 4.43
C VAL A 301 -17.27 4.57 4.50
N VAL A 302 -16.58 4.12 5.56
CA VAL A 302 -15.12 4.25 5.70
C VAL A 302 -14.40 3.58 4.51
N SER A 303 -14.84 2.39 4.10
CA SER A 303 -14.31 1.69 2.93
C SER A 303 -14.43 2.51 1.65
N LYS A 304 -15.58 3.16 1.43
CA LYS A 304 -15.82 4.06 0.29
C LYS A 304 -14.95 5.31 0.35
N LEU A 305 -14.90 5.99 1.50
CA LEU A 305 -14.06 7.18 1.71
C LEU A 305 -12.58 6.89 1.47
N LEU A 306 -12.11 5.73 1.90
CA LEU A 306 -10.75 5.29 1.63
C LEU A 306 -10.53 4.83 0.18
N GLY A 307 -11.58 4.49 -0.58
CA GLY A 307 -11.47 3.92 -1.91
C GLY A 307 -10.84 2.52 -1.88
N HIS A 308 -11.29 1.65 -0.96
CA HIS A 308 -10.96 0.24 -0.98
C HIS A 308 -11.85 -0.49 -1.97
N SER A 309 -11.28 -1.46 -2.70
CA SER A 309 -12.01 -2.27 -3.69
C SER A 309 -13.07 -3.19 -3.05
N SER A 310 -12.95 -3.47 -1.76
CA SER A 310 -13.94 -4.23 -1.00
C SER A 310 -13.87 -3.86 0.49
N VAL A 311 -15.00 -4.02 1.18
CA VAL A 311 -15.12 -3.84 2.64
C VAL A 311 -14.21 -4.82 3.40
N ALA A 312 -13.97 -6.02 2.83
CA ALA A 312 -13.08 -7.01 3.41
C ALA A 312 -11.65 -6.47 3.64
N VAL A 313 -11.16 -5.58 2.78
CA VAL A 313 -9.86 -4.92 2.97
C VAL A 313 -9.89 -4.02 4.21
N THR A 314 -10.95 -3.26 4.39
CA THR A 314 -11.11 -2.40 5.58
C THR A 314 -11.25 -3.26 6.83
N SER A 315 -12.08 -4.29 6.80
CA SER A 315 -12.28 -5.21 7.91
C SER A 315 -11.01 -5.97 8.30
N SER A 316 -10.21 -6.43 7.34
CA SER A 316 -8.96 -7.15 7.64
C SER A 316 -7.90 -6.26 8.28
N VAL A 317 -7.92 -4.96 8.00
CA VAL A 317 -6.95 -3.99 8.54
C VAL A 317 -7.43 -3.39 9.86
N TYR A 318 -8.72 -3.06 9.97
CA TYR A 318 -9.29 -2.30 11.09
C TYR A 318 -10.30 -3.10 11.94
N GLY A 319 -10.60 -4.35 11.59
CA GLY A 319 -11.51 -5.22 12.33
C GLY A 319 -11.00 -5.66 13.71
N HIS A 320 -9.81 -5.19 14.09
CA HIS A 320 -9.22 -5.39 15.42
C HIS A 320 -9.59 -4.25 16.38
N LEU A 321 -10.88 -3.88 16.41
CA LEU A 321 -11.39 -3.02 17.48
C LEU A 321 -11.06 -3.70 18.81
N THR A 322 -10.44 -2.96 19.73
CA THR A 322 -10.13 -3.46 21.06
C THR A 322 -11.44 -3.72 21.83
N ALA A 323 -11.39 -4.54 22.89
CA ALA A 323 -12.55 -4.71 23.77
C ALA A 323 -13.02 -3.37 24.33
N GLU A 324 -12.12 -2.40 24.48
CA GLU A 324 -12.40 -1.03 24.93
C GLU A 324 -13.15 -0.23 23.86
N ASP A 325 -12.74 -0.32 22.59
CA ASP A 325 -13.47 0.30 21.46
C ASP A 325 -14.88 -0.29 21.32
N ALA A 326 -15.03 -1.62 21.53
CA ALA A 326 -16.33 -2.28 21.51
C ALA A 326 -17.21 -1.83 22.68
N ARG A 327 -16.64 -1.69 23.89
CA ARG A 327 -17.34 -1.17 25.06
C ARG A 327 -17.83 0.26 24.82
N ALA A 328 -16.95 1.15 24.36
CA ALA A 328 -17.31 2.54 24.07
C ALA A 328 -18.41 2.65 23.00
N ALA A 329 -18.40 1.78 21.99
CA ALA A 329 -19.45 1.73 20.96
C ALA A 329 -20.79 1.26 21.56
N LEU A 330 -20.80 0.25 22.44
CA LEU A 330 -21.99 -0.26 23.11
C LEU A 330 -22.54 0.76 24.10
N GLU A 331 -21.70 1.49 24.85
CA GLU A 331 -22.09 2.58 25.72
C GLU A 331 -22.77 3.72 24.94
N LYS A 332 -22.14 4.14 23.82
CA LYS A 332 -22.70 5.18 22.94
C LYS A 332 -24.02 4.77 22.31
N ALA A 333 -24.21 3.49 22.02
CA ALA A 333 -25.46 2.93 21.51
C ALA A 333 -26.51 2.69 22.61
N GLY A 334 -26.18 2.95 23.90
CA GLY A 334 -27.10 2.74 25.04
C GLY A 334 -27.24 1.28 25.49
N TRP A 335 -26.51 0.35 24.88
CA TRP A 335 -26.65 -1.09 25.18
C TRP A 335 -26.13 -1.48 26.57
N LEU A 336 -25.18 -0.75 27.12
CA LEU A 336 -24.64 -1.00 28.48
C LEU A 336 -25.34 -0.21 29.57
N THR A 337 -26.14 0.80 29.24
CA THR A 337 -26.81 1.70 30.17
C THR A 337 -28.31 1.49 30.26
N GLY A 338 -28.94 0.81 29.33
CA GLY A 338 -30.36 0.51 29.29
C GLY A 338 -30.62 -0.99 29.25
N LYS A 339 -31.23 -1.54 30.33
CA LYS A 339 -31.77 -2.90 30.27
C LYS A 339 -33.20 -2.82 29.75
N GLU A 340 -33.43 -3.28 28.53
CA GLU A 340 -34.78 -3.45 27.98
C GLU A 340 -35.52 -4.67 28.60
N VAL A 341 -34.76 -5.60 29.18
CA VAL A 341 -35.27 -6.83 29.79
C VAL A 341 -34.60 -7.03 31.14
N SER A 342 -35.38 -7.25 32.19
CA SER A 342 -34.90 -7.64 33.52
C SER A 342 -34.89 -9.17 33.65
N TRP A 343 -33.79 -9.76 34.10
CA TRP A 343 -33.63 -11.17 34.46
C TRP A 343 -33.33 -11.32 35.92
#